data_d160e00ebfc63a5e62fe5dbe39001a6f
#
_entry.id   d160e00ebfc63a5e62fe5dbe39001a6f
#
_cell.length_a   1.000
_cell.length_b   1.000
_cell.length_c   1.000
_cell.angle_alpha   90.00
_cell.angle_beta   90.00
_cell.angle_gamma   90.00
#
_symmetry.space_group_name_H-M   'P 1'
#
loop_
_entity.id
_entity.type
_entity.pdbx_description
1 polymer ?
#
loop_
_entity_poly.entity_id
_entity_poly.type
_entity_poly.pdbx_seq_one_letter_code
_entity_poly.pdbx_strand_id
1 'polypeptide(L)'
;MTRHFQILISENMPSNLPVNTLIINEFSKIQNLLGQEFETILFDARKGIHLEALAIAAGTLKMNGSLILLLSNWEKLHSQIDDDSLRWSSSLEAIATPRFMTYFKYCIHKYGFPVLYHQNDLKFDRTSQQLFVNHNATLDQQKIIEQILQKESELYFLTAKRGRGKSALAGLLANQLDTKIYFTAPNKSAVKILAEFSQKEIIFIAPDALFLALQNDPSFSENAWLFVDEAAMLPIAQLSAFPSILSIFYLRQPSIVMREQDEALSLNLSKKLTALFLTLSLLNRYVGRKMTL
;
A
#
# COMPACT_ATOMS: atom_id res chain seq x y z
N MET A 1 1.48 -5.02 19.80
CA MET A 1 2.17 -4.44 18.63
C MET A 1 1.41 -3.19 18.23
N THR A 2 1.94 -2.03 18.58
CA THR A 2 1.22 -0.75 18.51
C THR A 2 2.02 0.21 17.63
N ARG A 3 1.34 0.93 16.73
CA ARG A 3 1.87 2.12 16.08
C ARG A 3 1.64 3.31 17.00
N HIS A 4 2.61 4.19 17.10
CA HIS A 4 2.53 5.36 17.98
C HIS A 4 2.19 6.59 17.15
N PHE A 5 1.11 7.27 17.52
CA PHE A 5 0.76 8.57 16.96
C PHE A 5 0.91 9.62 18.05
N GLN A 6 1.72 10.64 17.80
CA GLN A 6 2.06 11.69 18.76
C GLN A 6 1.92 13.04 18.09
N ILE A 7 1.46 14.04 18.81
CA ILE A 7 1.34 15.40 18.34
C ILE A 7 2.38 16.24 19.07
N LEU A 8 3.25 16.90 18.30
CA LEU A 8 4.24 17.81 18.84
C LEU A 8 3.84 19.26 18.51
N ILE A 9 3.77 20.09 19.52
CA ILE A 9 3.50 21.52 19.37
C ILE A 9 4.81 22.28 19.39
N SER A 10 5.23 22.81 18.24
CA SER A 10 6.48 23.55 18.10
C SER A 10 6.49 24.38 16.82
N GLU A 11 6.98 25.60 16.89
CA GLU A 11 7.27 26.43 15.72
C GLU A 11 8.53 25.93 14.97
N ASN A 12 9.43 25.26 15.66
CA ASN A 12 10.69 24.78 15.11
C ASN A 12 10.61 23.27 14.81
N MET A 13 11.40 22.85 13.85
CA MET A 13 11.61 21.41 13.60
C MET A 13 12.34 20.79 14.79
N PRO A 14 11.90 19.61 15.27
CA PRO A 14 12.60 18.90 16.34
C PRO A 14 13.99 18.42 15.86
N SER A 15 14.98 18.57 16.71
CA SER A 15 16.38 18.22 16.41
C SER A 15 16.75 16.80 16.86
N ASN A 16 15.92 16.16 17.71
CA ASN A 16 16.18 14.85 18.32
C ASN A 16 15.50 13.68 17.60
N LEU A 17 15.24 13.83 16.31
CA LEU A 17 14.62 12.79 15.50
C LEU A 17 15.62 11.65 15.19
N PRO A 18 15.17 10.40 15.07
CA PRO A 18 15.97 9.31 14.53
C PRO A 18 16.53 9.61 13.13
N VAL A 19 17.74 9.12 12.84
CA VAL A 19 18.46 9.42 11.58
C VAL A 19 17.64 9.09 10.33
N ASN A 20 16.84 8.01 10.36
CA ASN A 20 16.03 7.55 9.22
C ASN A 20 14.57 8.05 9.27
N THR A 21 14.33 9.22 9.87
CA THR A 21 12.98 9.80 9.90
C THR A 21 12.60 10.34 8.53
N LEU A 22 11.47 9.89 8.00
CA LEU A 22 10.85 10.50 6.84
C LEU A 22 10.18 11.81 7.25
N ILE A 23 10.60 12.93 6.65
CA ILE A 23 9.98 14.23 6.86
C ILE A 23 9.04 14.53 5.69
N ILE A 24 7.75 14.76 5.98
CA ILE A 24 6.72 15.10 5.01
C ILE A 24 6.30 16.56 5.26
N ASN A 25 6.74 17.43 4.38
CA ASN A 25 6.41 18.87 4.37
C ASN A 25 5.85 19.33 3.01
N GLU A 26 5.87 18.46 2.01
CA GLU A 26 5.28 18.66 0.69
C GLU A 26 4.38 17.49 0.34
N PHE A 27 3.20 17.75 -0.23
CA PHE A 27 2.17 16.74 -0.44
C PHE A 27 1.96 16.34 -1.91
N SER A 28 2.56 17.06 -2.85
CA SER A 28 2.40 16.85 -4.30
C SER A 28 2.79 15.43 -4.77
N LYS A 29 3.73 14.79 -4.08
CA LYS A 29 4.25 13.46 -4.40
C LYS A 29 3.96 12.42 -3.32
N ILE A 30 3.00 12.69 -2.44
CA ILE A 30 2.71 11.82 -1.29
C ILE A 30 2.31 10.40 -1.71
N GLN A 31 1.66 10.25 -2.85
CA GLN A 31 1.26 8.95 -3.40
C GLN A 31 2.46 8.04 -3.73
N ASN A 32 3.65 8.61 -3.97
CA ASN A 32 4.87 7.84 -4.21
C ASN A 32 5.34 7.07 -2.96
N LEU A 33 4.82 7.39 -1.79
CA LEU A 33 5.12 6.67 -0.55
C LEU A 33 4.30 5.37 -0.40
N LEU A 34 3.25 5.21 -1.19
CA LEU A 34 2.43 4.00 -1.15
C LEU A 34 3.29 2.78 -1.50
N GLY A 35 3.18 1.74 -0.67
CA GLY A 35 3.99 0.52 -0.81
C GLY A 35 5.38 0.59 -0.16
N GLN A 36 5.77 1.73 0.39
CA GLN A 36 6.97 1.87 1.22
C GLN A 36 6.62 1.75 2.70
N GLU A 37 7.61 1.48 3.54
CA GLU A 37 7.43 1.36 4.99
C GLU A 37 8.52 2.15 5.73
N PHE A 38 8.10 2.92 6.74
CA PHE A 38 8.96 3.80 7.52
C PHE A 38 8.83 3.53 9.02
N GLU A 39 9.94 3.64 9.75
CA GLU A 39 9.97 3.47 11.21
C GLU A 39 9.51 4.72 11.93
N THR A 40 9.92 5.89 11.43
CA THR A 40 9.54 7.18 11.99
C THR A 40 9.15 8.13 10.86
N ILE A 41 8.02 8.79 11.03
CA ILE A 41 7.52 9.80 10.10
C ILE A 41 7.24 11.08 10.91
N LEU A 42 7.81 12.20 10.47
CA LEU A 42 7.41 13.52 10.89
C LEU A 42 6.54 14.15 9.80
N PHE A 43 5.31 14.42 10.13
CA PHE A 43 4.35 15.09 9.25
C PHE A 43 4.23 16.56 9.68
N ASP A 44 4.74 17.47 8.86
CA ASP A 44 4.70 18.90 9.13
C ASP A 44 3.34 19.48 8.72
N ALA A 45 2.50 19.75 9.70
CA ALA A 45 1.16 20.31 9.54
C ALA A 45 1.05 21.73 10.15
N ARG A 46 2.16 22.43 10.32
CA ARG A 46 2.15 23.79 10.90
C ARG A 46 1.39 24.81 10.05
N LYS A 47 1.30 24.58 8.75
CA LYS A 47 0.56 25.44 7.81
C LYS A 47 -0.83 24.92 7.47
N GLY A 48 -1.12 23.66 7.76
CA GLY A 48 -2.41 23.02 7.47
C GLY A 48 -2.33 21.51 7.54
N ILE A 49 -3.49 20.87 7.69
CA ILE A 49 -3.57 19.40 7.82
C ILE A 49 -4.12 18.81 6.53
N HIS A 50 -3.26 18.29 5.68
CA HIS A 50 -3.65 17.53 4.49
C HIS A 50 -4.03 16.09 4.87
N LEU A 51 -5.35 15.84 5.04
CA LEU A 51 -5.86 14.58 5.58
C LEU A 51 -5.50 13.35 4.74
N GLU A 52 -5.58 13.45 3.42
CA GLU A 52 -5.22 12.33 2.53
C GLU A 52 -3.74 11.97 2.69
N ALA A 53 -2.87 12.97 2.74
CA ALA A 53 -1.44 12.78 2.95
C ALA A 53 -1.16 12.17 4.33
N LEU A 54 -1.86 12.62 5.37
CA LEU A 54 -1.75 12.06 6.72
C LEU A 54 -2.21 10.59 6.76
N ALA A 55 -3.29 10.25 6.05
CA ALA A 55 -3.77 8.88 5.95
C ALA A 55 -2.76 7.96 5.22
N ILE A 56 -2.14 8.45 4.14
CA ILE A 56 -1.07 7.73 3.43
C ILE A 56 0.14 7.54 4.37
N ALA A 57 0.59 8.59 5.04
CA ALA A 57 1.69 8.51 6.00
C ALA A 57 1.41 7.47 7.10
N ALA A 58 0.22 7.50 7.70
CA ALA A 58 -0.18 6.51 8.71
C ALA A 58 -0.20 5.07 8.14
N GLY A 59 -0.59 4.91 6.87
CA GLY A 59 -0.61 3.62 6.18
C GLY A 59 0.78 3.05 5.90
N THR A 60 1.79 3.89 5.72
CA THR A 60 3.18 3.51 5.43
C THR A 60 4.04 3.33 6.68
N LEU A 61 3.47 3.54 7.87
CA LEU A 61 4.20 3.37 9.12
C LEU A 61 4.40 1.88 9.44
N LYS A 62 5.62 1.48 9.70
CA LYS A 62 5.96 0.12 10.15
C LYS A 62 5.27 -0.19 11.49
N MET A 63 5.23 -1.46 11.82
CA MET A 63 4.84 -1.93 13.13
C MET A 63 5.82 -1.40 14.19
N ASN A 64 5.30 -0.93 15.33
CA ASN A 64 6.03 -0.22 16.38
C ASN A 64 6.66 1.12 15.92
N GLY A 65 6.33 1.58 14.72
CA GLY A 65 6.78 2.87 14.23
C GLY A 65 6.04 4.05 14.85
N SER A 66 6.64 5.24 14.75
CA SER A 66 6.12 6.49 15.30
C SER A 66 5.77 7.50 14.22
N LEU A 67 4.53 7.97 14.22
CA LEU A 67 4.07 9.10 13.40
C LEU A 67 3.93 10.33 14.31
N ILE A 68 4.69 11.37 13.99
CA ILE A 68 4.68 12.63 14.72
C ILE A 68 3.99 13.67 13.84
N LEU A 69 2.89 14.23 14.32
CA LEU A 69 2.22 15.35 13.70
C LEU A 69 2.74 16.66 14.33
N LEU A 70 3.44 17.48 13.55
CA LEU A 70 3.99 18.76 14.01
C LEU A 70 2.98 19.87 13.75
N LEU A 71 2.56 20.56 14.78
CA LEU A 71 1.65 21.70 14.76
C LEU A 71 2.29 22.92 15.44
N SER A 72 1.97 24.13 14.98
CA SER A 72 2.52 25.35 15.57
C SER A 72 1.91 25.71 16.91
N ASN A 73 0.58 25.63 17.03
CA ASN A 73 -0.12 26.05 18.23
C ASN A 73 -1.39 25.22 18.47
N TRP A 74 -1.48 24.55 19.62
CA TRP A 74 -2.64 23.75 19.96
C TRP A 74 -3.87 24.58 20.32
N GLU A 75 -3.68 25.63 21.11
CA GLU A 75 -4.80 26.42 21.60
C GLU A 75 -5.48 27.21 20.48
N LYS A 76 -4.69 27.78 19.59
CA LYS A 76 -5.17 28.60 18.47
C LYS A 76 -5.48 27.79 17.19
N LEU A 77 -5.41 26.47 17.24
CA LEU A 77 -5.57 25.62 16.05
C LEU A 77 -6.90 25.87 15.32
N HIS A 78 -7.98 26.19 16.05
CA HIS A 78 -9.31 26.47 15.48
C HIS A 78 -9.38 27.79 14.69
N SER A 79 -8.50 28.75 14.96
CA SER A 79 -8.43 30.03 14.28
C SER A 79 -7.23 30.16 13.34
N GLN A 80 -6.37 29.14 13.29
CA GLN A 80 -5.23 29.11 12.39
C GLN A 80 -5.70 28.97 10.94
N ILE A 81 -5.05 29.71 10.04
CA ILE A 81 -5.24 29.56 8.60
C ILE A 81 -4.73 28.17 8.18
N ASP A 82 -5.51 27.49 7.37
CA ASP A 82 -5.23 26.14 6.89
C ASP A 82 -4.91 26.21 5.39
N ASP A 83 -3.64 26.13 5.03
CA ASP A 83 -3.19 26.18 3.63
C ASP A 83 -3.79 25.05 2.78
N ASP A 84 -4.15 23.90 3.38
CA ASP A 84 -4.82 22.81 2.66
C ASP A 84 -6.22 23.24 2.16
N SER A 85 -6.80 24.26 2.74
CA SER A 85 -8.10 24.80 2.30
C SER A 85 -8.08 25.27 0.84
N LEU A 86 -6.94 25.70 0.29
CA LEU A 86 -6.81 26.10 -1.11
C LEU A 86 -7.06 24.94 -2.08
N ARG A 87 -6.82 23.71 -1.66
CA ARG A 87 -7.00 22.51 -2.49
C ARG A 87 -8.48 22.18 -2.75
N TRP A 88 -9.36 22.47 -1.83
CA TRP A 88 -10.76 22.05 -1.86
C TRP A 88 -11.78 23.19 -1.74
N SER A 89 -11.37 24.37 -1.32
CA SER A 89 -12.26 25.55 -1.30
C SER A 89 -12.20 26.28 -2.64
N SER A 90 -13.24 27.04 -2.95
CA SER A 90 -13.27 27.96 -4.08
C SER A 90 -12.64 29.32 -3.76
N SER A 91 -12.08 29.50 -2.56
CA SER A 91 -11.41 30.73 -2.15
C SER A 91 -10.05 30.87 -2.84
N LEU A 92 -9.69 32.10 -3.20
CA LEU A 92 -8.37 32.45 -3.73
C LEU A 92 -7.30 32.54 -2.61
N GLU A 93 -7.73 32.64 -1.37
CA GLU A 93 -6.88 32.72 -0.18
C GLU A 93 -7.19 31.56 0.76
N ALA A 94 -6.17 31.12 1.49
CA ALA A 94 -6.35 30.09 2.51
C ALA A 94 -7.25 30.60 3.64
N ILE A 95 -8.13 29.74 4.12
CA ILE A 95 -9.11 30.06 5.15
C ILE A 95 -8.91 29.19 6.38
N ALA A 96 -9.36 29.67 7.53
CA ALA A 96 -9.42 28.85 8.74
C ALA A 96 -10.53 27.80 8.62
N THR A 97 -10.32 26.64 9.25
CA THR A 97 -11.25 25.51 9.24
C THR A 97 -11.70 25.17 10.68
N PRO A 98 -12.39 26.08 11.41
CA PRO A 98 -12.58 25.97 12.84
C PRO A 98 -13.40 24.74 13.26
N ARG A 99 -14.42 24.37 12.47
CA ARG A 99 -15.24 23.18 12.77
C ARG A 99 -14.45 21.88 12.64
N PHE A 100 -13.65 21.77 11.60
CA PHE A 100 -12.77 20.63 11.40
C PHE A 100 -11.72 20.54 12.50
N MET A 101 -11.04 21.63 12.83
CA MET A 101 -10.00 21.64 13.87
C MET A 101 -10.58 21.36 15.27
N THR A 102 -11.80 21.80 15.56
CA THR A 102 -12.48 21.45 16.81
C THR A 102 -12.79 19.95 16.86
N TYR A 103 -13.28 19.38 15.77
CA TYR A 103 -13.54 17.94 15.69
C TYR A 103 -12.24 17.13 15.76
N PHE A 104 -11.19 17.58 15.11
CA PHE A 104 -9.88 16.96 15.19
C PHE A 104 -9.36 16.92 16.63
N LYS A 105 -9.40 18.06 17.37
CA LYS A 105 -9.03 18.10 18.79
C LYS A 105 -9.88 17.13 19.62
N TYR A 106 -11.18 17.09 19.37
CA TYR A 106 -12.06 16.14 20.04
C TYR A 106 -11.63 14.68 19.79
N CYS A 107 -11.30 14.31 18.57
CA CYS A 107 -10.82 12.97 18.24
C CYS A 107 -9.50 12.64 18.95
N ILE A 108 -8.55 13.57 18.96
CA ILE A 108 -7.27 13.40 19.65
C ILE A 108 -7.48 13.10 21.15
N HIS A 109 -8.34 13.86 21.81
CA HIS A 109 -8.68 13.63 23.22
C HIS A 109 -9.43 12.31 23.43
N LYS A 110 -10.43 12.05 22.59
CA LYS A 110 -11.29 10.84 22.68
C LYS A 110 -10.46 9.55 22.59
N TYR A 111 -9.44 9.52 21.73
CA TYR A 111 -8.61 8.35 21.51
C TYR A 111 -7.31 8.37 22.35
N GLY A 112 -7.12 9.37 23.20
CA GLY A 112 -6.01 9.45 24.14
C GLY A 112 -4.63 9.63 23.45
N PHE A 113 -4.58 10.28 22.29
CA PHE A 113 -3.30 10.57 21.65
C PHE A 113 -2.54 11.67 22.42
N PRO A 114 -1.24 11.49 22.69
CA PRO A 114 -0.45 12.47 23.44
C PRO A 114 -0.24 13.75 22.63
N VAL A 115 -0.45 14.89 23.29
CA VAL A 115 -0.09 16.23 22.81
C VAL A 115 1.10 16.69 23.64
N LEU A 116 2.24 16.88 22.99
CA LEU A 116 3.53 17.15 23.58
C LEU A 116 3.98 18.57 23.26
N TYR A 117 4.55 19.26 24.23
CA TYR A 117 5.06 20.64 24.08
C TYR A 117 6.60 20.68 24.08
N HIS A 118 7.24 19.57 24.40
CA HIS A 118 8.69 19.46 24.40
C HIS A 118 9.12 18.27 23.54
N GLN A 119 10.08 18.52 22.64
CA GLN A 119 10.61 17.48 21.76
C GLN A 119 11.24 16.29 22.52
N ASN A 120 11.72 16.51 23.75
CA ASN A 120 12.32 15.46 24.58
C ASN A 120 11.28 14.46 25.10
N ASP A 121 9.99 14.78 25.05
CA ASP A 121 8.89 13.91 25.46
C ASP A 121 8.48 12.93 24.35
N LEU A 122 9.01 13.13 23.12
CA LEU A 122 8.77 12.23 22.00
C LEU A 122 9.28 10.81 22.34
N LYS A 123 8.42 9.84 22.15
CA LYS A 123 8.72 8.43 22.38
C LYS A 123 8.97 7.72 21.05
N PHE A 124 10.13 7.08 20.98
CA PHE A 124 10.51 6.22 19.86
C PHE A 124 10.73 4.81 20.43
N ASP A 125 10.05 3.83 19.87
CA ASP A 125 10.38 2.44 20.19
C ASP A 125 11.76 2.12 19.59
N ARG A 126 12.77 2.07 20.47
CA ARG A 126 14.16 1.73 20.09
C ARG A 126 14.36 0.24 19.83
N THR A 127 13.37 -0.56 20.06
CA THR A 127 13.37 -1.98 19.68
C THR A 127 13.07 -2.12 18.18
N SER A 128 13.98 -1.64 17.34
CA SER A 128 14.16 -2.20 16.02
C SER A 128 14.72 -3.63 16.19
N GLN A 129 13.88 -4.55 16.64
CA GLN A 129 14.08 -5.90 16.19
C GLN A 129 14.01 -5.81 14.67
N GLN A 130 15.15 -5.95 14.01
CA GLN A 130 15.18 -6.33 12.62
C GLN A 130 14.23 -7.52 12.54
N LEU A 131 12.99 -7.24 12.11
CA LEU A 131 12.09 -8.30 11.73
C LEU A 131 12.83 -8.98 10.59
N PHE A 132 13.48 -10.10 10.91
CA PHE A 132 14.02 -10.97 9.87
C PHE A 132 12.86 -11.24 8.93
N VAL A 133 12.91 -10.66 7.75
CA VAL A 133 11.97 -10.99 6.69
C VAL A 133 12.19 -12.46 6.43
N ASN A 134 11.26 -13.28 6.91
CA ASN A 134 11.33 -14.71 6.63
C ASN A 134 10.96 -14.88 5.16
N HIS A 135 11.96 -15.11 4.32
CA HIS A 135 11.79 -15.33 2.89
C HIS A 135 11.16 -16.69 2.57
N ASN A 136 10.87 -17.51 3.59
CA ASN A 136 10.21 -18.79 3.38
C ASN A 136 8.69 -18.59 3.25
N ALA A 137 8.10 -19.39 2.38
CA ALA A 137 6.66 -19.42 2.22
C ALA A 137 5.97 -19.88 3.52
N THR A 138 4.87 -19.23 3.89
CA THR A 138 3.98 -19.77 4.92
C THR A 138 3.28 -21.03 4.43
N LEU A 139 2.75 -21.84 5.34
CA LEU A 139 2.01 -23.05 4.97
C LEU A 139 0.84 -22.79 4.00
N ASP A 140 0.14 -21.65 4.18
CA ASP A 140 -0.95 -21.28 3.29
C ASP A 140 -0.43 -20.86 1.92
N GLN A 141 0.69 -20.13 1.86
CA GLN A 141 1.35 -19.77 0.61
C GLN A 141 1.86 -21.01 -0.13
N GLN A 142 2.48 -21.95 0.58
CA GLN A 142 2.93 -23.22 -0.01
C GLN A 142 1.79 -24.00 -0.66
N LYS A 143 0.67 -24.17 0.04
CA LYS A 143 -0.51 -24.84 -0.50
C LYS A 143 -1.04 -24.17 -1.78
N ILE A 144 -1.06 -22.84 -1.81
CA ILE A 144 -1.52 -22.10 -2.99
C ILE A 144 -0.55 -22.29 -4.15
N ILE A 145 0.76 -22.21 -3.90
CA ILE A 145 1.78 -22.46 -4.92
C ILE A 145 1.63 -23.87 -5.49
N GLU A 146 1.49 -24.89 -4.63
CA GLU A 146 1.26 -26.28 -5.04
C GLU A 146 -0.01 -26.41 -5.90
N GLN A 147 -1.10 -25.75 -5.52
CA GLN A 147 -2.33 -25.75 -6.29
C GLN A 147 -2.16 -25.12 -7.68
N ILE A 148 -1.40 -24.05 -7.78
CA ILE A 148 -1.09 -23.38 -9.06
C ILE A 148 -0.26 -24.31 -9.95
N LEU A 149 0.77 -24.93 -9.39
CA LEU A 149 1.69 -25.80 -10.14
C LEU A 149 1.06 -27.15 -10.57
N GLN A 150 0.05 -27.63 -9.81
CA GLN A 150 -0.64 -28.89 -10.11
C GLN A 150 -1.78 -28.74 -11.11
N LYS A 151 -2.33 -27.55 -11.26
CA LYS A 151 -3.48 -27.29 -12.13
C LYS A 151 -3.03 -26.52 -13.38
N GLU A 152 -3.26 -27.12 -14.52
CA GLU A 152 -3.15 -26.40 -15.79
C GLU A 152 -4.35 -25.47 -15.93
N SER A 153 -4.16 -24.22 -15.58
CA SER A 153 -5.11 -23.14 -15.77
C SER A 153 -4.41 -21.98 -16.46
N GLU A 154 -5.12 -21.32 -17.36
CA GLU A 154 -4.57 -20.14 -18.06
C GLU A 154 -4.70 -18.88 -17.22
N LEU A 155 -5.59 -18.90 -16.22
CA LEU A 155 -5.92 -17.74 -15.39
C LEU A 155 -5.97 -18.10 -13.92
N TYR A 156 -5.26 -17.33 -13.11
CA TYR A 156 -5.26 -17.48 -11.66
C TYR A 156 -5.60 -16.14 -11.00
N PHE A 157 -6.59 -16.15 -10.11
CA PHE A 157 -6.97 -14.97 -9.33
C PHE A 157 -6.63 -15.19 -7.86
N LEU A 158 -5.68 -14.42 -7.35
CA LEU A 158 -5.33 -14.41 -5.93
C LEU A 158 -5.99 -13.22 -5.24
N THR A 159 -6.90 -13.48 -4.33
CA THR A 159 -7.56 -12.44 -3.53
C THR A 159 -7.09 -12.49 -2.08
N ALA A 160 -6.67 -11.36 -1.53
CA ALA A 160 -6.36 -11.22 -0.12
C ALA A 160 -6.44 -9.75 0.32
N LYS A 161 -6.71 -9.53 1.60
CA LYS A 161 -6.64 -8.19 2.20
C LYS A 161 -5.23 -7.61 2.05
N ARG A 162 -5.11 -6.28 2.15
CA ARG A 162 -3.82 -5.59 2.13
C ARG A 162 -2.88 -6.12 3.22
N GLY A 163 -1.57 -6.21 2.93
CA GLY A 163 -0.57 -6.68 3.88
C GLY A 163 -0.59 -8.20 4.15
N ARG A 164 -1.26 -9.00 3.32
CA ARG A 164 -1.34 -10.45 3.48
C ARG A 164 -0.34 -11.24 2.65
N GLY A 165 0.69 -10.58 2.13
CA GLY A 165 1.79 -11.24 1.44
C GLY A 165 1.47 -11.73 0.02
N LYS A 166 0.55 -11.07 -0.70
CA LYS A 166 0.26 -11.39 -2.11
C LYS A 166 1.50 -11.26 -3.00
N SER A 167 2.17 -10.10 -2.92
CA SER A 167 3.36 -9.83 -3.74
C SER A 167 4.53 -10.74 -3.33
N ALA A 168 4.66 -11.09 -2.04
CA ALA A 168 5.61 -12.09 -1.56
C ALA A 168 5.31 -13.47 -2.14
N LEU A 169 4.03 -13.89 -2.14
CA LEU A 169 3.62 -15.18 -2.75
C LEU A 169 3.95 -15.19 -4.25
N ALA A 170 3.74 -14.09 -4.97
CA ALA A 170 4.09 -13.98 -6.37
C ALA A 170 5.60 -14.16 -6.60
N GLY A 171 6.45 -13.54 -5.76
CA GLY A 171 7.91 -13.74 -5.81
C GLY A 171 8.31 -15.20 -5.52
N LEU A 172 7.69 -15.83 -4.53
CA LEU A 172 7.92 -17.24 -4.20
C LEU A 172 7.45 -18.19 -5.31
N LEU A 173 6.31 -17.92 -5.93
CA LEU A 173 5.83 -18.66 -7.09
C LEU A 173 6.79 -18.51 -8.27
N ALA A 174 7.30 -17.31 -8.51
CA ALA A 174 8.27 -17.05 -9.58
C ALA A 174 9.49 -17.98 -9.50
N ASN A 175 9.94 -18.33 -8.29
CA ASN A 175 11.10 -19.23 -8.10
C ASN A 175 10.81 -20.67 -8.57
N GLN A 176 9.54 -21.08 -8.62
CA GLN A 176 9.10 -22.42 -9.02
C GLN A 176 8.80 -22.54 -10.52
N LEU A 177 8.68 -21.41 -11.23
CA LEU A 177 8.37 -21.39 -12.65
C LEU A 177 9.64 -21.36 -13.47
N ASP A 178 9.79 -22.29 -14.45
CA ASP A 178 10.97 -22.29 -15.32
C ASP A 178 10.69 -21.61 -16.66
N THR A 179 10.23 -20.37 -16.58
CA THR A 179 9.80 -19.56 -17.72
C THR A 179 10.15 -18.09 -17.48
N LYS A 180 10.05 -17.26 -18.52
CA LYS A 180 10.11 -15.81 -18.38
C LYS A 180 8.91 -15.29 -17.56
N ILE A 181 9.16 -14.31 -16.70
CA ILE A 181 8.12 -13.72 -15.87
C ILE A 181 8.06 -12.23 -16.14
N TYR A 182 6.93 -11.81 -16.69
CA TYR A 182 6.58 -10.41 -16.83
C TYR A 182 5.73 -9.99 -15.64
N PHE A 183 5.97 -8.79 -15.16
CA PHE A 183 5.21 -8.18 -14.08
C PHE A 183 4.68 -6.82 -14.52
N THR A 184 3.39 -6.60 -14.35
CA THR A 184 2.75 -5.32 -14.63
C THR A 184 1.94 -4.85 -13.41
N ALA A 185 1.97 -3.56 -13.16
CA ALA A 185 1.24 -2.90 -12.08
C ALA A 185 1.07 -1.41 -12.44
N PRO A 186 0.08 -0.72 -11.85
CA PRO A 186 -0.06 0.73 -12.01
C PRO A 186 1.16 1.50 -11.49
N ASN A 187 1.88 0.95 -10.52
CA ASN A 187 3.07 1.58 -9.93
C ASN A 187 4.26 0.62 -9.91
N LYS A 188 5.40 1.08 -10.43
CA LYS A 188 6.66 0.32 -10.46
C LYS A 188 7.17 -0.07 -9.05
N SER A 189 6.78 0.62 -7.99
CA SER A 189 7.20 0.29 -6.62
C SER A 189 6.75 -1.10 -6.16
N ALA A 190 5.66 -1.65 -6.72
CA ALA A 190 5.18 -2.99 -6.43
C ALA A 190 6.19 -4.09 -6.77
N VAL A 191 7.05 -3.84 -7.76
CA VAL A 191 8.12 -4.78 -8.17
C VAL A 191 9.10 -5.04 -7.04
N LYS A 192 9.41 -4.05 -6.20
CA LYS A 192 10.43 -4.18 -5.16
C LYS A 192 10.10 -5.30 -4.19
N ILE A 193 8.86 -5.35 -3.69
CA ILE A 193 8.43 -6.38 -2.73
C ILE A 193 8.50 -7.76 -3.37
N LEU A 194 8.06 -7.88 -4.62
CA LEU A 194 8.09 -9.14 -5.35
C LEU A 194 9.55 -9.60 -5.58
N ALA A 195 10.44 -8.69 -5.97
CA ALA A 195 11.85 -8.96 -6.20
C ALA A 195 12.60 -9.37 -4.92
N GLU A 196 12.19 -8.90 -3.73
CA GLU A 196 12.78 -9.33 -2.46
C GLU A 196 12.55 -10.82 -2.18
N PHE A 197 11.46 -11.40 -2.69
CA PHE A 197 11.11 -12.81 -2.52
C PHE A 197 11.45 -13.68 -3.74
N SER A 198 11.85 -13.07 -4.85
CA SER A 198 12.23 -13.79 -6.06
C SER A 198 13.75 -13.88 -6.20
N GLN A 199 14.23 -15.09 -6.52
CA GLN A 199 15.61 -15.34 -6.93
C GLN A 199 15.80 -15.21 -8.44
N LYS A 200 14.68 -15.12 -9.19
CA LYS A 200 14.67 -14.99 -10.65
C LYS A 200 14.50 -13.54 -11.06
N GLU A 201 15.02 -13.22 -12.23
CA GLU A 201 14.78 -11.93 -12.85
C GLU A 201 13.30 -11.78 -13.22
N ILE A 202 12.70 -10.65 -12.81
CA ILE A 202 11.34 -10.29 -13.10
C ILE A 202 11.33 -9.04 -13.95
N ILE A 203 10.73 -9.16 -15.14
CA ILE A 203 10.73 -8.10 -16.13
C ILE A 203 9.49 -7.23 -15.90
N PHE A 204 9.69 -6.01 -15.39
CA PHE A 204 8.59 -5.05 -15.27
C PHE A 204 8.28 -4.41 -16.61
N ILE A 205 7.00 -4.41 -16.97
CA ILE A 205 6.47 -3.71 -18.14
C ILE A 205 5.27 -2.88 -17.70
N ALA A 206 5.27 -1.59 -18.02
CA ALA A 206 4.12 -0.74 -17.77
C ALA A 206 2.88 -1.25 -18.55
N PRO A 207 1.66 -1.11 -18.00
CA PRO A 207 0.45 -1.67 -18.63
C PRO A 207 0.25 -1.26 -20.09
N ASP A 208 0.48 0.01 -20.41
CA ASP A 208 0.33 0.51 -21.78
C ASP A 208 1.41 -0.07 -22.72
N ALA A 209 2.66 -0.17 -22.25
CA ALA A 209 3.75 -0.73 -23.03
C ALA A 209 3.57 -2.23 -23.25
N LEU A 210 3.04 -2.96 -22.26
CA LEU A 210 2.68 -4.37 -22.38
C LEU A 210 1.60 -4.57 -23.44
N PHE A 211 0.55 -3.74 -23.43
CA PHE A 211 -0.52 -3.81 -24.41
C PHE A 211 -0.01 -3.61 -25.83
N LEU A 212 0.86 -2.62 -26.04
CA LEU A 212 1.48 -2.38 -27.35
C LEU A 212 2.42 -3.52 -27.79
N ALA A 213 3.21 -4.06 -26.86
CA ALA A 213 4.09 -5.18 -27.16
C ALA A 213 3.32 -6.41 -27.63
N LEU A 214 2.21 -6.73 -26.95
CA LEU A 214 1.34 -7.84 -27.29
C LEU A 214 0.62 -7.67 -28.66
N GLN A 215 0.32 -6.42 -29.06
CA GLN A 215 -0.25 -6.14 -30.36
C GLN A 215 0.76 -6.24 -31.49
N ASN A 216 2.00 -5.85 -31.26
CA ASN A 216 3.03 -5.77 -32.29
C ASN A 216 3.78 -7.10 -32.50
N ASP A 217 3.87 -7.92 -31.46
CA ASP A 217 4.61 -9.19 -31.50
C ASP A 217 3.84 -10.27 -30.74
N PRO A 218 3.07 -11.13 -31.42
CA PRO A 218 2.38 -12.26 -30.81
C PRO A 218 3.31 -13.26 -30.13
N SER A 219 4.57 -13.36 -30.59
CA SER A 219 5.57 -14.27 -30.00
C SER A 219 6.16 -13.75 -28.68
N PHE A 220 5.91 -12.48 -28.36
CA PHE A 220 6.41 -11.85 -27.12
C PHE A 220 6.04 -12.64 -25.86
N SER A 221 4.94 -13.36 -25.91
CA SER A 221 4.34 -14.07 -24.77
C SER A 221 4.60 -15.57 -24.78
N GLU A 222 5.23 -16.12 -25.81
CA GLU A 222 5.51 -17.54 -25.86
C GLU A 222 6.35 -18.01 -24.66
N ASN A 223 5.85 -19.01 -23.95
CA ASN A 223 6.49 -19.57 -22.77
C ASN A 223 6.77 -18.56 -21.65
N ALA A 224 5.85 -17.68 -21.36
CA ALA A 224 5.99 -16.69 -20.31
C ALA A 224 4.78 -16.66 -19.36
N TRP A 225 5.00 -16.15 -18.15
CA TRP A 225 3.95 -15.83 -17.19
C TRP A 225 3.81 -14.32 -17.04
N LEU A 226 2.59 -13.86 -16.90
CA LEU A 226 2.27 -12.47 -16.59
C LEU A 226 1.71 -12.37 -15.17
N PHE A 227 2.39 -11.65 -14.31
CA PHE A 227 1.89 -11.28 -12.99
C PHE A 227 1.32 -9.86 -13.05
N VAL A 228 0.06 -9.70 -12.65
CA VAL A 228 -0.65 -8.42 -12.66
C VAL A 228 -1.00 -8.04 -11.22
N ASP A 229 -0.34 -7.03 -10.66
CA ASP A 229 -0.68 -6.52 -9.33
C ASP A 229 -1.66 -5.35 -9.44
N GLU A 230 -2.53 -5.22 -8.43
CA GLU A 230 -3.61 -4.22 -8.39
C GLU A 230 -4.46 -4.21 -9.69
N ALA A 231 -4.77 -5.39 -10.19
CA ALA A 231 -5.49 -5.56 -11.47
C ALA A 231 -6.81 -4.76 -11.56
N ALA A 232 -7.46 -4.51 -10.42
CA ALA A 232 -8.66 -3.69 -10.35
C ALA A 232 -8.45 -2.21 -10.74
N MET A 233 -7.21 -1.75 -10.75
CA MET A 233 -6.85 -0.37 -11.16
C MET A 233 -6.55 -0.26 -12.66
N LEU A 234 -6.47 -1.37 -13.38
CA LEU A 234 -6.21 -1.38 -14.81
C LEU A 234 -7.52 -1.32 -15.62
N PRO A 235 -7.55 -0.64 -16.77
CA PRO A 235 -8.71 -0.62 -17.64
C PRO A 235 -9.11 -2.03 -18.09
N ILE A 236 -10.41 -2.34 -18.07
CA ILE A 236 -10.95 -3.65 -18.47
C ILE A 236 -10.53 -4.03 -19.89
N ALA A 237 -10.47 -3.05 -20.80
CA ALA A 237 -10.04 -3.28 -22.19
C ALA A 237 -8.60 -3.83 -22.27
N GLN A 238 -7.69 -3.36 -21.43
CA GLN A 238 -6.32 -3.89 -21.34
C GLN A 238 -6.31 -5.28 -20.71
N LEU A 239 -7.02 -5.46 -19.60
CA LEU A 239 -7.12 -6.76 -18.92
C LEU A 239 -7.73 -7.85 -19.80
N SER A 240 -8.70 -7.52 -20.65
CA SER A 240 -9.32 -8.48 -21.56
C SER A 240 -8.44 -8.87 -22.75
N ALA A 241 -7.41 -8.09 -23.06
CA ALA A 241 -6.46 -8.39 -24.11
C ALA A 241 -5.33 -9.34 -23.66
N PHE A 242 -5.00 -9.36 -22.35
CA PHE A 242 -3.91 -10.17 -21.80
C PHE A 242 -4.14 -11.69 -21.91
N PRO A 243 -5.36 -12.23 -21.68
CA PRO A 243 -5.58 -13.69 -21.63
C PRO A 243 -5.38 -14.44 -22.94
N SER A 244 -5.32 -13.75 -24.08
CA SER A 244 -5.11 -14.42 -25.37
C SER A 244 -3.69 -15.00 -25.53
N ILE A 245 -2.81 -14.79 -24.57
CA ILE A 245 -1.37 -14.83 -24.83
C ILE A 245 -0.54 -15.51 -23.74
N LEU A 246 -0.98 -15.59 -22.47
CA LEU A 246 -0.13 -15.98 -21.32
C LEU A 246 -0.88 -16.71 -20.22
N SER A 247 -0.17 -17.53 -19.46
CA SER A 247 -0.63 -17.91 -18.10
C SER A 247 -0.59 -16.67 -17.20
N ILE A 248 -1.75 -16.22 -16.71
CA ILE A 248 -1.87 -14.95 -16.01
C ILE A 248 -2.19 -15.16 -14.54
N PHE A 249 -1.41 -14.52 -13.69
CA PHE A 249 -1.62 -14.49 -12.25
C PHE A 249 -2.03 -13.09 -11.78
N TYR A 250 -3.31 -12.92 -11.46
CA TYR A 250 -3.86 -11.66 -10.96
C TYR A 250 -3.76 -11.57 -9.45
N LEU A 251 -3.10 -10.53 -8.96
CA LEU A 251 -3.05 -10.18 -7.54
C LEU A 251 -4.08 -9.10 -7.26
N ARG A 252 -4.96 -9.33 -6.27
CA ARG A 252 -6.07 -8.43 -6.02
C ARG A 252 -6.37 -8.22 -4.54
N GLN A 253 -6.82 -7.01 -4.20
CA GLN A 253 -7.45 -6.72 -2.91
C GLN A 253 -8.98 -6.81 -3.03
N PRO A 254 -9.70 -7.49 -2.11
CA PRO A 254 -11.13 -7.36 -2.04
C PRO A 254 -11.47 -5.94 -1.56
N SER A 255 -12.09 -5.12 -2.41
CA SER A 255 -12.60 -3.81 -2.04
C SER A 255 -14.13 -3.80 -2.01
N ILE A 256 -14.71 -3.12 -1.04
CA ILE A 256 -16.18 -3.03 -0.88
C ILE A 256 -16.79 -2.16 -1.99
N VAL A 257 -16.02 -1.22 -2.56
CA VAL A 257 -16.50 -0.21 -3.51
C VAL A 257 -16.47 -0.68 -4.97
N MET A 258 -15.73 -1.74 -5.29
CA MET A 258 -15.50 -2.15 -6.70
C MET A 258 -16.21 -3.47 -7.08
N ARG A 259 -17.21 -3.88 -6.32
CA ARG A 259 -17.91 -5.18 -6.51
C ARG A 259 -18.46 -5.38 -7.92
N GLU A 260 -19.07 -4.35 -8.52
CA GLU A 260 -19.68 -4.45 -9.85
C GLU A 260 -18.64 -4.58 -10.98
N GLN A 261 -17.54 -3.83 -10.91
CA GLN A 261 -16.44 -3.97 -11.89
C GLN A 261 -15.71 -5.31 -11.73
N ASP A 262 -15.68 -5.81 -10.53
CA ASP A 262 -15.07 -7.06 -10.12
C ASP A 262 -15.82 -8.27 -10.64
N GLU A 263 -17.16 -8.26 -10.52
CA GLU A 263 -18.03 -9.30 -11.06
C GLU A 263 -18.01 -9.26 -12.59
N ALA A 264 -17.99 -8.07 -13.19
CA ALA A 264 -17.90 -7.91 -14.64
C ALA A 264 -16.57 -8.45 -15.19
N LEU A 265 -15.44 -8.20 -14.50
CA LEU A 265 -14.14 -8.72 -14.89
C LEU A 265 -14.11 -10.25 -14.76
N SER A 266 -14.56 -10.80 -13.63
CA SER A 266 -14.59 -12.23 -13.40
C SER A 266 -15.55 -12.98 -14.33
N LEU A 267 -16.73 -12.41 -14.62
CA LEU A 267 -17.73 -12.98 -15.53
C LEU A 267 -17.30 -12.91 -16.99
N ASN A 268 -16.66 -11.83 -17.43
CA ASN A 268 -16.21 -11.70 -18.82
C ASN A 268 -14.96 -12.55 -19.12
N LEU A 269 -14.05 -12.69 -18.16
CA LEU A 269 -12.85 -13.52 -18.31
C LEU A 269 -13.15 -14.99 -18.11
N SER A 270 -14.01 -15.37 -17.15
CA SER A 270 -14.35 -16.78 -16.88
C SER A 270 -15.20 -17.44 -17.97
N LYS A 271 -15.88 -16.65 -18.82
CA LYS A 271 -16.62 -17.19 -19.97
C LYS A 271 -15.75 -17.66 -21.12
N LYS A 272 -14.49 -17.25 -21.17
CA LYS A 272 -13.56 -17.56 -22.26
C LYS A 272 -12.44 -18.51 -21.89
N LEU A 273 -12.14 -18.68 -20.59
CA LEU A 273 -10.96 -19.39 -20.12
C LEU A 273 -11.25 -20.16 -18.82
N THR A 274 -10.54 -21.25 -18.60
CA THR A 274 -10.56 -21.96 -17.32
C THR A 274 -9.87 -21.11 -16.27
N ALA A 275 -10.63 -20.51 -15.34
CA ALA A 275 -10.10 -19.66 -14.29
C ALA A 275 -10.08 -20.37 -12.93
N LEU A 276 -8.95 -20.31 -12.25
CA LEU A 276 -8.80 -20.77 -10.87
C LEU A 276 -8.82 -19.59 -9.89
N PHE A 277 -9.83 -19.56 -9.04
CA PHE A 277 -9.94 -18.56 -7.97
C PHE A 277 -9.29 -19.08 -6.69
N LEU A 278 -8.31 -18.34 -6.20
CA LEU A 278 -7.57 -18.64 -4.98
C LEU A 278 -7.82 -17.54 -3.96
N THR A 279 -8.18 -17.90 -2.76
CA THR A 279 -8.32 -16.94 -1.66
C THR A 279 -7.24 -17.21 -0.63
N LEU A 280 -6.35 -16.25 -0.46
CA LEU A 280 -5.37 -16.30 0.61
C LEU A 280 -6.04 -15.84 1.92
N SER A 281 -6.60 -16.77 2.65
CA SER A 281 -7.07 -16.54 4.01
C SER A 281 -5.90 -16.73 4.98
N LEU A 282 -4.96 -15.80 5.02
CA LEU A 282 -3.95 -15.80 6.07
C LEU A 282 -4.67 -15.56 7.39
N LEU A 283 -4.99 -16.63 8.08
CA LEU A 283 -5.39 -16.63 9.48
C LEU A 283 -4.36 -15.86 10.29
N ASN A 284 -4.85 -14.95 11.10
CA ASN A 284 -4.23 -14.12 12.13
C ASN A 284 -3.11 -14.80 12.95
N ARG A 285 -2.00 -15.22 12.38
CA ARG A 285 -0.85 -15.66 13.20
C ARG A 285 0.14 -14.55 13.54
N TYR A 286 -0.04 -13.34 12.98
CA TYR A 286 0.77 -12.17 13.36
C TYR A 286 -0.01 -11.01 14.02
N VAL A 287 -1.29 -11.19 14.29
CA VAL A 287 -2.08 -10.30 15.16
C VAL A 287 -2.67 -11.15 16.27
N GLY A 288 -1.79 -11.72 17.07
CA GLY A 288 -2.18 -12.27 18.36
C GLY A 288 -2.33 -11.12 19.34
N ARG A 289 -3.52 -10.62 19.49
CA ARG A 289 -4.28 -10.33 20.71
C ARG A 289 -5.38 -9.33 20.41
N LYS A 290 -6.56 -9.67 20.86
CA LYS A 290 -7.79 -8.88 20.87
C LYS A 290 -7.52 -7.40 21.13
N MET A 291 -7.96 -6.53 20.19
CA MET A 291 -8.49 -5.24 20.62
C MET A 291 -9.73 -5.55 21.47
N THR A 292 -9.59 -5.46 22.77
CA THR A 292 -10.73 -5.15 23.64
C THR A 292 -10.95 -3.65 23.50
N LEU A 293 -12.16 -3.30 23.14
CA LEU A 293 -12.71 -1.95 23.11
C LEU A 293 -12.45 -1.23 24.43
#